data_6ff957bb0f5ac39686d62942233d9983
#
_entry.id   6ff957bb0f5ac39686d62942233d9983
#
_cell.length_a   1.000
_cell.length_b   1.000
_cell.length_c   1.000
_cell.angle_alpha   90.00
_cell.angle_beta   90.00
_cell.angle_gamma   90.00
#
_symmetry.space_group_name_H-M   'P 1'
#
loop_
_entity.id
_entity.type
_entity.pdbx_description
1 polymer ?
#
loop_
_entity_poly.entity_id
_entity_poly.type
_entity_poly.pdbx_seq_one_letter_code
_entity_poly.pdbx_strand_id
1 'polypeptide(L)'
;MTFKSVFYRIKSISKKDFKFGILLYVLVSHKPFDKVIHKKFYRKLYLNHIMKVYQKIQTPTRVDIEATNICNADCVFCPRHSHTRKQRIMDIELFKKIVDDLLDIKTLRDVCLSGFGEPLLDKNLPEKIKYSKDKNHNWKTIIFTNGAYLNEEISNKILDSGLDVINFSFNGGTKDVYEKIMKIDFDNVKSNIERFIKLRNERGQKNPFVVVSCVLTKESLNDEVPFRNLWNNRVDQIVVVKPHDWVGNIGSDVINIGQTRYSAFPCRLILHPFINWDGIISLCCHDYNEFTNFGDLNKQSFMDIWNSEKYKNFRQRNVDGNLDSICATCEVPITQSSKHWWEPV
;
A
#
# COMPACT_ATOMS: atom_id res chain seq x y z
N MET A 1 -18.97 -4.44 13.10
CA MET A 1 -18.24 -3.16 13.16
C MET A 1 -18.58 -2.48 14.47
N THR A 2 -17.66 -2.39 15.41
CA THR A 2 -17.94 -1.73 16.68
C THR A 2 -17.71 -0.23 16.54
N PHE A 3 -18.64 0.57 17.06
CA PHE A 3 -18.61 2.04 17.10
C PHE A 3 -17.29 2.64 17.60
N LYS A 4 -16.49 1.88 18.35
CA LYS A 4 -15.18 2.30 18.92
C LYS A 4 -14.09 2.55 17.86
N SER A 5 -14.06 1.79 16.75
CA SER A 5 -13.02 1.96 15.72
C SER A 5 -13.21 3.23 14.87
N VAL A 6 -14.46 3.69 14.75
CA VAL A 6 -14.81 4.95 14.07
C VAL A 6 -14.39 6.15 14.92
N PHE A 7 -14.49 6.03 16.25
CA PHE A 7 -14.23 7.13 17.20
C PHE A 7 -12.74 7.54 17.28
N TYR A 8 -11.83 6.60 17.11
CA TYR A 8 -10.38 6.87 17.24
C TYR A 8 -9.83 7.69 16.05
N ARG A 9 -10.44 7.58 14.88
CA ARG A 9 -10.00 8.28 13.64
C ARG A 9 -10.39 9.75 13.59
N ILE A 10 -11.31 10.17 14.42
CA ILE A 10 -12.01 11.45 14.27
C ILE A 10 -11.54 12.49 15.27
N LYS A 11 -10.66 12.15 16.23
CA LYS A 11 -10.14 13.10 17.23
C LYS A 11 -9.34 14.29 16.66
N SER A 12 -8.95 14.24 15.37
CA SER A 12 -8.18 15.30 14.71
C SER A 12 -9.02 16.29 13.89
N ILE A 13 -10.34 16.09 13.80
CA ILE A 13 -11.24 16.93 13.00
C ILE A 13 -12.15 17.74 13.94
N SER A 14 -12.48 18.99 13.59
CA SER A 14 -13.32 19.83 14.44
C SER A 14 -14.70 19.18 14.69
N LYS A 15 -15.31 19.43 15.86
CA LYS A 15 -16.60 18.79 16.26
C LYS A 15 -17.75 18.98 15.26
N LYS A 16 -17.69 19.99 14.41
CA LYS A 16 -18.75 20.32 13.41
C LYS A 16 -18.55 19.55 12.09
N ASP A 17 -17.31 19.44 11.64
CA ASP A 17 -16.92 18.64 10.47
C ASP A 17 -17.05 17.14 10.78
N PHE A 18 -16.93 16.77 12.06
CA PHE A 18 -17.02 15.43 12.62
C PHE A 18 -18.38 14.75 12.38
N LYS A 19 -19.49 15.42 12.72
CA LYS A 19 -20.84 14.85 12.56
C LYS A 19 -21.20 14.64 11.09
N PHE A 20 -20.77 15.55 10.23
CA PHE A 20 -21.02 15.47 8.79
C PHE A 20 -20.14 14.41 8.11
N GLY A 21 -18.88 14.29 8.53
CA GLY A 21 -17.96 13.26 8.04
C GLY A 21 -18.39 11.85 8.43
N ILE A 22 -18.91 11.64 9.65
CA ILE A 22 -19.48 10.35 10.07
C ILE A 22 -20.72 10.03 9.27
N LEU A 23 -21.63 10.98 9.08
CA LEU A 23 -22.86 10.76 8.31
C LEU A 23 -22.54 10.39 6.87
N LEU A 24 -21.61 11.10 6.23
CA LEU A 24 -21.11 10.76 4.89
C LEU A 24 -20.41 9.39 4.86
N TYR A 25 -19.58 9.08 5.85
CA TYR A 25 -18.90 7.78 5.93
C TYR A 25 -19.89 6.63 6.10
N VAL A 26 -20.90 6.76 6.97
CA VAL A 26 -21.95 5.75 7.15
C VAL A 26 -22.78 5.61 5.87
N LEU A 27 -23.08 6.70 5.18
CA LEU A 27 -23.79 6.68 3.91
C LEU A 27 -23.00 6.03 2.77
N VAL A 28 -21.68 6.20 2.75
CA VAL A 28 -20.79 5.64 1.70
C VAL A 28 -20.38 4.19 1.99
N SER A 29 -20.38 3.76 3.26
CA SER A 29 -19.94 2.41 3.64
C SER A 29 -21.04 1.34 3.61
N HIS A 30 -22.31 1.69 3.41
CA HIS A 30 -23.41 0.73 3.32
C HIS A 30 -23.82 0.46 1.87
N LYS A 31 -23.77 -0.81 1.45
CA LYS A 31 -24.14 -1.30 0.10
C LYS A 31 -25.44 -0.74 -0.52
N PRO A 32 -26.53 -0.44 0.23
CA PRO A 32 -27.71 0.16 -0.38
C PRO A 32 -27.53 1.61 -0.83
N PHE A 33 -26.48 2.31 -0.36
CA PHE A 33 -26.23 3.71 -0.69
C PHE A 33 -25.29 3.93 -1.89
N ASP A 34 -24.66 2.89 -2.41
CA ASP A 34 -23.87 2.96 -3.65
C ASP A 34 -24.69 3.62 -4.79
N LYS A 35 -25.96 3.23 -4.92
CA LYS A 35 -26.86 3.80 -5.92
C LYS A 35 -27.22 5.28 -5.70
N VAL A 36 -27.09 5.78 -4.47
CA VAL A 36 -27.41 7.17 -4.10
C VAL A 36 -26.22 8.09 -4.34
N ILE A 37 -25.00 7.59 -4.14
CA ILE A 37 -23.77 8.36 -4.39
C ILE A 37 -23.56 8.62 -5.88
N HIS A 38 -24.10 7.75 -6.75
CA HIS A 38 -24.10 8.00 -8.20
C HIS A 38 -24.98 9.16 -8.64
N LYS A 39 -25.84 9.71 -7.80
CA LYS A 39 -26.56 10.94 -8.11
C LYS A 39 -25.61 12.14 -8.04
N LYS A 40 -25.50 12.93 -9.11
CA LYS A 40 -24.60 14.09 -9.28
C LYS A 40 -24.50 15.00 -8.04
N PHE A 41 -25.60 15.18 -7.30
CA PHE A 41 -25.68 16.05 -6.13
C PHE A 41 -24.85 15.49 -4.94
N TYR A 42 -25.03 14.22 -4.58
CA TYR A 42 -24.32 13.60 -3.45
C TYR A 42 -22.83 13.43 -3.75
N ARG A 43 -22.48 13.13 -5.02
CA ARG A 43 -21.09 13.12 -5.50
C ARG A 43 -20.44 14.48 -5.31
N LYS A 44 -21.13 15.58 -5.66
CA LYS A 44 -20.61 16.94 -5.48
C LYS A 44 -20.40 17.30 -4.01
N LEU A 45 -21.31 16.91 -3.11
CA LEU A 45 -21.16 17.13 -1.66
C LEU A 45 -19.99 16.33 -1.08
N TYR A 46 -19.85 15.07 -1.47
CA TYR A 46 -18.74 14.20 -1.07
C TYR A 46 -17.41 14.77 -1.56
N LEU A 47 -17.30 15.12 -2.83
CA LEU A 47 -16.10 15.72 -3.40
C LEU A 47 -15.74 17.04 -2.69
N ASN A 48 -16.71 17.92 -2.44
CA ASN A 48 -16.46 19.16 -1.71
C ASN A 48 -15.96 18.92 -0.29
N HIS A 49 -16.44 17.89 0.39
CA HIS A 49 -15.97 17.53 1.73
C HIS A 49 -14.56 16.97 1.67
N ILE A 50 -14.29 16.02 0.78
CA ILE A 50 -12.96 15.46 0.54
C ILE A 50 -11.98 16.57 0.18
N MET A 51 -12.34 17.49 -0.71
CA MET A 51 -11.52 18.66 -1.09
C MET A 51 -11.13 19.48 0.13
N LYS A 52 -12.07 19.80 1.02
CA LYS A 52 -11.77 20.54 2.26
C LYS A 52 -10.83 19.76 3.19
N VAL A 53 -10.94 18.44 3.23
CA VAL A 53 -10.03 17.59 4.01
C VAL A 53 -8.63 17.62 3.38
N TYR A 54 -8.52 17.47 2.07
CA TYR A 54 -7.23 17.52 1.36
C TYR A 54 -6.54 18.88 1.47
N GLN A 55 -7.30 19.98 1.42
CA GLN A 55 -6.76 21.33 1.62
C GLN A 55 -6.20 21.53 3.04
N LYS A 56 -6.72 20.80 4.04
CA LYS A 56 -6.22 20.83 5.42
C LYS A 56 -5.03 19.93 5.66
N ILE A 57 -4.90 18.84 4.88
CA ILE A 57 -3.78 17.89 4.99
C ILE A 57 -2.65 18.38 4.11
N GLN A 58 -1.73 19.14 4.69
CA GLN A 58 -0.59 19.72 3.96
C GLN A 58 0.64 18.82 3.91
N THR A 59 0.62 17.69 4.63
CA THR A 59 1.76 16.78 4.76
C THR A 59 1.31 15.33 4.64
N PRO A 60 2.18 14.40 4.21
CA PRO A 60 1.80 13.00 4.03
C PRO A 60 1.48 12.30 5.36
N THR A 61 0.58 11.33 5.30
CA THR A 61 0.24 10.46 6.43
C THR A 61 0.90 9.08 6.30
N ARG A 62 1.35 8.76 5.09
CA ARG A 62 2.09 7.54 4.75
C ARG A 62 3.15 7.88 3.72
N VAL A 63 4.28 7.19 3.82
CA VAL A 63 5.34 7.18 2.81
C VAL A 63 5.66 5.73 2.46
N ASP A 64 5.74 5.44 1.17
CA ASP A 64 6.22 4.16 0.66
C ASP A 64 7.69 4.31 0.23
N ILE A 65 8.58 3.47 0.77
CA ILE A 65 10.02 3.48 0.47
C ILE A 65 10.37 2.16 -0.19
N GLU A 66 10.82 2.22 -1.42
CA GLU A 66 11.24 1.05 -2.17
C GLU A 66 12.60 0.56 -1.65
N ALA A 67 12.60 -0.44 -0.76
CA ALA A 67 13.83 -1.04 -0.27
C ALA A 67 14.66 -1.67 -1.40
N THR A 68 13.98 -2.21 -2.41
CA THR A 68 14.56 -2.76 -3.64
C THR A 68 13.50 -2.87 -4.74
N ASN A 69 13.92 -2.82 -6.00
CA ASN A 69 13.10 -3.20 -7.15
C ASN A 69 13.54 -4.53 -7.79
N ILE A 70 14.45 -5.27 -7.13
CA ILE A 70 14.82 -6.64 -7.50
C ILE A 70 13.77 -7.59 -6.93
N CYS A 71 13.26 -8.53 -7.74
CA CYS A 71 12.30 -9.52 -7.30
C CYS A 71 12.64 -10.89 -7.87
N ASN A 72 12.41 -11.94 -7.08
CA ASN A 72 12.58 -13.35 -7.48
C ASN A 72 11.33 -13.95 -8.12
N ALA A 73 10.17 -13.29 -7.99
CA ALA A 73 8.92 -13.74 -8.59
C ALA A 73 8.68 -13.07 -9.95
N ASP A 74 7.85 -13.70 -10.77
CA ASP A 74 7.50 -13.25 -12.12
C ASP A 74 5.99 -13.24 -12.31
N CYS A 75 5.30 -12.57 -11.37
CA CYS A 75 3.84 -12.58 -11.29
C CYS A 75 3.20 -11.99 -12.54
N VAL A 76 2.21 -12.68 -13.10
CA VAL A 76 1.55 -12.31 -14.36
C VAL A 76 0.84 -10.96 -14.36
N PHE A 77 0.50 -10.44 -13.17
CA PHE A 77 -0.17 -9.14 -12.97
C PHE A 77 0.78 -8.02 -12.52
N CYS A 78 2.09 -8.28 -12.47
CA CYS A 78 3.07 -7.30 -11.99
C CYS A 78 3.61 -6.45 -13.15
N PRO A 79 3.68 -5.12 -13.00
CA PRO A 79 4.21 -4.24 -14.05
C PRO A 79 5.72 -4.35 -14.23
N ARG A 80 6.41 -5.16 -13.41
CA ARG A 80 7.86 -5.31 -13.41
C ARG A 80 8.45 -5.74 -14.75
N HIS A 81 7.67 -6.48 -15.57
CA HIS A 81 8.07 -6.84 -16.94
C HIS A 81 8.35 -5.62 -17.83
N SER A 82 7.73 -4.49 -17.52
CA SER A 82 7.88 -3.23 -18.27
C SER A 82 8.80 -2.23 -17.59
N HIS A 83 9.52 -2.65 -16.55
CA HIS A 83 10.48 -1.77 -15.88
C HIS A 83 11.69 -1.47 -16.78
N THR A 84 11.95 -0.18 -16.95
CA THR A 84 13.19 0.30 -17.61
C THR A 84 14.20 0.83 -16.59
N ARG A 85 13.80 0.96 -15.32
CA ARG A 85 14.69 1.42 -14.23
C ARG A 85 15.76 0.37 -13.91
N LYS A 86 16.95 0.82 -13.50
CA LYS A 86 18.01 -0.07 -12.99
C LYS A 86 17.48 -0.87 -11.80
N GLN A 87 17.85 -2.16 -11.74
CA GLN A 87 17.49 -3.00 -10.60
C GLN A 87 18.58 -2.90 -9.52
N ARG A 88 18.18 -2.44 -8.33
CA ARG A 88 19.11 -2.21 -7.20
C ARG A 88 18.39 -2.37 -5.87
N ILE A 89 19.19 -2.44 -4.82
CA ILE A 89 18.79 -2.32 -3.42
C ILE A 89 19.12 -0.90 -2.96
N MET A 90 18.24 -0.28 -2.20
CA MET A 90 18.50 1.04 -1.61
C MET A 90 19.67 0.96 -0.62
N ASP A 91 20.61 1.86 -0.77
CA ASP A 91 21.72 2.01 0.17
C ASP A 91 21.22 2.32 1.58
N ILE A 92 21.88 1.74 2.60
CA ILE A 92 21.43 1.87 3.99
C ILE A 92 21.62 3.31 4.52
N GLU A 93 22.64 4.01 4.10
CA GLU A 93 22.90 5.38 4.54
C GLU A 93 21.90 6.35 3.89
N LEU A 94 21.55 6.13 2.62
CA LEU A 94 20.47 6.86 1.98
C LEU A 94 19.15 6.61 2.70
N PHE A 95 18.85 5.36 3.06
CA PHE A 95 17.65 5.02 3.82
C PHE A 95 17.59 5.75 5.17
N LYS A 96 18.70 5.73 5.94
CA LYS A 96 18.79 6.42 7.22
C LYS A 96 18.56 7.93 7.07
N LYS A 97 19.19 8.55 6.06
CA LYS A 97 18.96 9.95 5.73
C LYS A 97 17.48 10.25 5.44
N ILE A 98 16.84 9.40 4.63
CA ILE A 98 15.41 9.54 4.32
C ILE A 98 14.57 9.47 5.60
N VAL A 99 14.80 8.48 6.45
CA VAL A 99 14.07 8.31 7.71
C VAL A 99 14.25 9.54 8.61
N ASP A 100 15.46 10.08 8.71
CA ASP A 100 15.74 11.27 9.50
C ASP A 100 15.01 12.52 8.95
N ASP A 101 14.97 12.69 7.64
CA ASP A 101 14.20 13.77 6.97
C ASP A 101 12.68 13.66 7.24
N LEU A 102 12.17 12.44 7.43
CA LEU A 102 10.73 12.20 7.67
C LEU A 102 10.30 12.52 9.11
N LEU A 103 11.20 12.70 10.08
CA LEU A 103 10.89 12.96 11.50
C LEU A 103 10.12 14.26 11.70
N ASP A 104 10.32 15.24 10.83
CA ASP A 104 9.64 16.54 10.90
C ASP A 104 8.17 16.47 10.50
N ILE A 105 7.73 15.35 9.92
CA ILE A 105 6.36 15.18 9.43
C ILE A 105 5.45 14.69 10.56
N LYS A 106 4.83 15.62 11.29
CA LYS A 106 3.95 15.32 12.42
C LYS A 106 2.73 14.45 12.10
N THR A 107 2.31 14.43 10.83
CA THR A 107 1.15 13.66 10.36
C THR A 107 1.50 12.26 9.90
N LEU A 108 2.79 11.96 9.71
CA LEU A 108 3.26 10.66 9.26
C LEU A 108 2.96 9.58 10.31
N ARG A 109 2.31 8.52 9.88
CA ARG A 109 1.94 7.37 10.73
C ARG A 109 2.46 6.06 10.18
N ASP A 110 2.47 5.92 8.85
CA ASP A 110 2.79 4.67 8.19
C ASP A 110 4.05 4.84 7.33
N VAL A 111 5.02 3.98 7.55
CA VAL A 111 6.22 3.84 6.73
C VAL A 111 6.21 2.43 6.13
N CYS A 112 6.02 2.34 4.83
CA CYS A 112 5.98 1.08 4.13
C CYS A 112 7.31 0.85 3.39
N LEU A 113 8.02 -0.21 3.77
CA LEU A 113 9.31 -0.56 3.16
C LEU A 113 9.09 -1.58 2.03
N SER A 114 8.36 -1.20 1.02
CA SER A 114 8.04 -2.07 -0.12
C SER A 114 7.86 -1.26 -1.39
N GLY A 115 8.17 -1.87 -2.50
CA GLY A 115 8.04 -1.29 -3.83
C GLY A 115 7.74 -2.36 -4.86
N PHE A 116 8.41 -2.30 -6.00
CA PHE A 116 8.24 -3.23 -7.10
C PHE A 116 9.16 -4.44 -7.02
N GLY A 117 9.94 -4.58 -5.95
CA GLY A 117 10.80 -5.72 -5.66
C GLY A 117 10.29 -6.59 -4.51
N GLU A 118 11.07 -7.63 -4.19
CA GLU A 118 10.89 -8.45 -3.00
C GLU A 118 11.78 -7.92 -1.87
N PRO A 119 11.21 -7.32 -0.81
CA PRO A 119 12.01 -6.68 0.24
C PRO A 119 12.93 -7.65 1.00
N LEU A 120 12.59 -8.94 1.10
CA LEU A 120 13.46 -9.94 1.75
C LEU A 120 14.75 -10.24 0.99
N LEU A 121 14.92 -9.74 -0.24
CA LEU A 121 16.20 -9.77 -0.94
C LEU A 121 17.19 -8.71 -0.42
N ASP A 122 16.69 -7.72 0.32
CA ASP A 122 17.53 -6.74 0.99
C ASP A 122 17.98 -7.29 2.36
N LYS A 123 19.26 -7.66 2.46
CA LYS A 123 19.85 -8.17 3.70
C LYS A 123 19.78 -7.17 4.86
N ASN A 124 19.69 -5.88 4.55
CA ASN A 124 19.60 -4.80 5.54
C ASN A 124 18.14 -4.46 5.91
N LEU A 125 17.14 -5.16 5.36
CA LEU A 125 15.74 -4.89 5.66
C LEU A 125 15.42 -4.91 7.17
N PRO A 126 15.86 -5.89 7.98
CA PRO A 126 15.63 -5.88 9.42
C PRO A 126 16.23 -4.65 10.12
N GLU A 127 17.45 -4.23 9.70
CA GLU A 127 18.08 -3.01 10.22
C GLU A 127 17.31 -1.76 9.83
N LYS A 128 16.84 -1.67 8.59
CA LYS A 128 16.00 -0.56 8.10
C LYS A 128 14.71 -0.43 8.90
N ILE A 129 14.03 -1.55 9.16
CA ILE A 129 12.81 -1.58 9.98
C ILE A 129 13.15 -1.10 11.40
N LYS A 130 14.16 -1.70 12.02
CA LYS A 130 14.58 -1.35 13.37
C LYS A 130 14.95 0.13 13.49
N TYR A 131 15.73 0.65 12.54
CA TYR A 131 16.10 2.07 12.52
C TYR A 131 14.88 2.98 12.50
N SER A 132 13.89 2.68 11.64
CA SER A 132 12.65 3.45 11.57
C SER A 132 11.89 3.44 12.91
N LYS A 133 11.84 2.29 13.58
CA LYS A 133 11.17 2.14 14.90
C LYS A 133 11.94 2.86 16.02
N ASP A 134 13.27 2.75 16.03
CA ASP A 134 14.12 3.42 17.03
C ASP A 134 14.00 4.95 16.91
N LYS A 135 13.85 5.49 15.69
CA LYS A 135 13.66 6.92 15.45
C LYS A 135 12.27 7.41 15.82
N ASN A 136 11.24 6.63 15.54
CA ASN A 136 9.87 6.99 15.93
C ASN A 136 9.00 5.76 16.18
N HIS A 137 8.81 5.40 17.43
CA HIS A 137 8.00 4.25 17.86
C HIS A 137 6.51 4.36 17.47
N ASN A 138 6.01 5.58 17.20
CA ASN A 138 4.62 5.78 16.81
C ASN A 138 4.37 5.49 15.32
N TRP A 139 5.41 5.40 14.51
CA TRP A 139 5.26 4.97 13.13
C TRP A 139 4.91 3.49 13.06
N LYS A 140 3.96 3.17 12.21
CA LYS A 140 3.65 1.79 11.84
C LYS A 140 4.52 1.40 10.65
N THR A 141 5.40 0.44 10.86
CA THR A 141 6.24 -0.13 9.79
C THR A 141 5.53 -1.29 9.12
N ILE A 142 5.55 -1.30 7.79
CA ILE A 142 4.79 -2.25 6.98
C ILE A 142 5.70 -2.80 5.89
N ILE A 143 5.64 -4.11 5.64
CA ILE A 143 6.23 -4.73 4.45
C ILE A 143 5.21 -5.59 3.70
N PHE A 144 5.41 -5.66 2.37
CA PHE A 144 4.74 -6.62 1.49
C PHE A 144 5.80 -7.57 0.95
N THR A 145 5.57 -8.85 1.05
CA THR A 145 6.53 -9.87 0.63
C THR A 145 5.81 -11.04 -0.03
N ASN A 146 6.47 -11.70 -0.98
CA ASN A 146 6.01 -12.98 -1.49
C ASN A 146 6.36 -14.15 -0.55
N GLY A 147 7.20 -13.95 0.47
CA GLY A 147 7.54 -14.92 1.50
C GLY A 147 8.52 -16.04 1.08
N ALA A 148 8.98 -16.05 -0.18
CA ALA A 148 9.81 -17.15 -0.68
C ALA A 148 11.17 -17.28 0.05
N TYR A 149 11.73 -16.16 0.50
CA TYR A 149 13.01 -16.10 1.22
C TYR A 149 12.87 -16.06 2.74
N LEU A 150 11.68 -16.23 3.28
CA LEU A 150 11.42 -16.16 4.72
C LEU A 150 11.81 -17.48 5.42
N ASN A 151 13.10 -17.78 5.44
CA ASN A 151 13.63 -18.89 6.24
C ASN A 151 13.60 -18.56 7.73
N GLU A 152 14.04 -19.49 8.59
CA GLU A 152 14.01 -19.32 10.03
C GLU A 152 14.90 -18.16 10.52
N GLU A 153 16.09 -18.02 9.96
CA GLU A 153 17.03 -16.94 10.30
C GLU A 153 16.42 -15.57 9.99
N ILE A 154 15.90 -15.40 8.78
CA ILE A 154 15.27 -14.14 8.35
C ILE A 154 14.00 -13.89 9.16
N SER A 155 13.20 -14.92 9.44
CA SER A 155 12.00 -14.83 10.30
C SER A 155 12.36 -14.26 11.68
N ASN A 156 13.42 -14.77 12.31
CA ASN A 156 13.87 -14.31 13.61
C ASN A 156 14.32 -12.84 13.55
N LYS A 157 15.11 -12.46 12.56
CA LYS A 157 15.56 -11.07 12.37
C LYS A 157 14.37 -10.11 12.16
N ILE A 158 13.36 -10.51 11.39
CA ILE A 158 12.14 -9.70 11.18
C ILE A 158 11.33 -9.58 12.49
N LEU A 159 11.19 -10.68 13.25
CA LEU A 159 10.50 -10.65 14.54
C LEU A 159 11.21 -9.75 15.57
N ASP A 160 12.53 -9.67 15.51
CA ASP A 160 13.35 -8.83 16.39
C ASP A 160 13.44 -7.35 15.93
N SER A 161 13.04 -7.05 14.70
CA SER A 161 13.16 -5.70 14.12
C SER A 161 12.12 -4.70 14.60
N GLY A 162 11.04 -5.17 15.25
CA GLY A 162 9.93 -4.31 15.67
C GLY A 162 8.92 -4.01 14.54
N LEU A 163 8.90 -4.82 13.49
CA LEU A 163 7.91 -4.69 12.41
C LEU A 163 6.48 -4.75 12.96
N ASP A 164 5.60 -3.83 12.48
CA ASP A 164 4.21 -3.79 12.93
C ASP A 164 3.27 -4.63 12.05
N VAL A 165 3.51 -4.68 10.73
CA VAL A 165 2.64 -5.41 9.79
C VAL A 165 3.47 -6.10 8.72
N ILE A 166 3.22 -7.37 8.51
CA ILE A 166 3.70 -8.13 7.37
C ILE A 166 2.52 -8.58 6.50
N ASN A 167 2.56 -8.22 5.22
CA ASN A 167 1.60 -8.70 4.25
C ASN A 167 2.25 -9.70 3.32
N PHE A 168 1.75 -10.91 3.33
CA PHE A 168 2.13 -11.94 2.39
C PHE A 168 1.26 -11.85 1.13
N SER A 169 1.88 -11.59 -0.01
CA SER A 169 1.24 -11.65 -1.33
C SER A 169 1.13 -13.10 -1.77
N PHE A 170 0.01 -13.74 -1.46
CA PHE A 170 -0.24 -15.16 -1.73
C PHE A 170 -1.43 -15.32 -2.68
N ASN A 171 -1.17 -15.28 -3.99
CA ASN A 171 -2.19 -15.07 -5.02
C ASN A 171 -2.70 -16.38 -5.63
N GLY A 172 -3.30 -17.23 -4.82
CA GLY A 172 -3.94 -18.49 -5.21
C GLY A 172 -4.24 -19.34 -3.99
N GLY A 173 -5.29 -20.15 -4.03
CA GLY A 173 -5.67 -21.07 -2.96
C GLY A 173 -5.25 -22.50 -3.24
N THR A 174 -4.95 -22.82 -4.50
CA THR A 174 -4.45 -24.11 -4.97
C THR A 174 -3.05 -23.96 -5.56
N LYS A 175 -2.26 -25.04 -5.52
CA LYS A 175 -0.89 -25.04 -6.02
C LYS A 175 -0.82 -24.63 -7.50
N ASP A 176 -1.64 -25.25 -8.31
CA ASP A 176 -1.64 -25.01 -9.77
C ASP A 176 -1.94 -23.56 -10.12
N VAL A 177 -2.94 -22.96 -9.46
CA VAL A 177 -3.31 -21.55 -9.68
C VAL A 177 -2.22 -20.62 -9.16
N TYR A 178 -1.71 -20.86 -7.96
CA TYR A 178 -0.68 -20.05 -7.34
C TYR A 178 0.60 -20.02 -8.19
N GLU A 179 1.13 -21.19 -8.57
CA GLU A 179 2.36 -21.31 -9.35
C GLU A 179 2.21 -20.75 -10.77
N LYS A 180 1.01 -20.88 -11.34
CA LYS A 180 0.69 -20.26 -12.64
C LYS A 180 0.74 -18.73 -12.57
N ILE A 181 0.30 -18.13 -11.46
CA ILE A 181 0.21 -16.68 -11.27
C ILE A 181 1.51 -16.10 -10.75
N MET A 182 2.10 -16.69 -9.71
CA MET A 182 3.24 -16.13 -8.98
C MET A 182 4.59 -16.54 -9.55
N LYS A 183 4.64 -17.67 -10.29
CA LYS A 183 5.86 -18.27 -10.83
C LYS A 183 6.93 -18.62 -9.78
N ILE A 184 6.47 -18.96 -8.56
CA ILE A 184 7.30 -19.43 -7.45
C ILE A 184 6.61 -20.61 -6.76
N ASP A 185 7.37 -21.40 -6.02
CA ASP A 185 6.92 -22.65 -5.39
C ASP A 185 5.90 -22.40 -4.27
N PHE A 186 4.71 -22.98 -4.41
CA PHE A 186 3.59 -22.86 -3.47
C PHE A 186 3.91 -23.46 -2.10
N ASP A 187 4.46 -24.67 -2.07
CA ASP A 187 4.68 -25.41 -0.82
C ASP A 187 5.77 -24.75 0.02
N ASN A 188 6.83 -24.26 -0.63
CA ASN A 188 7.89 -23.50 0.04
C ASN A 188 7.33 -22.23 0.69
N VAL A 189 6.58 -21.42 -0.06
CA VAL A 189 6.05 -20.15 0.47
C VAL A 189 5.04 -20.41 1.58
N LYS A 190 4.13 -21.35 1.38
CA LYS A 190 3.15 -21.76 2.43
C LYS A 190 3.85 -22.18 3.71
N SER A 191 4.84 -23.05 3.63
CA SER A 191 5.62 -23.54 4.78
C SER A 191 6.37 -22.40 5.49
N ASN A 192 6.92 -21.47 4.72
CA ASN A 192 7.60 -20.28 5.27
C ASN A 192 6.66 -19.41 6.09
N ILE A 193 5.46 -19.13 5.56
CA ILE A 193 4.43 -18.34 6.25
C ILE A 193 3.97 -19.05 7.53
N GLU A 194 3.65 -20.35 7.44
CA GLU A 194 3.22 -21.14 8.60
C GLU A 194 4.29 -21.18 9.69
N ARG A 195 5.56 -21.36 9.31
CA ARG A 195 6.71 -21.33 10.24
C ARG A 195 6.85 -19.94 10.89
N PHE A 196 6.76 -18.86 10.12
CA PHE A 196 6.83 -17.51 10.66
C PHE A 196 5.76 -17.24 11.71
N ILE A 197 4.52 -17.61 11.42
CA ILE A 197 3.40 -17.47 12.35
C ILE A 197 3.64 -18.28 13.61
N LYS A 198 4.12 -19.51 13.47
CA LYS A 198 4.46 -20.37 14.59
C LYS A 198 5.52 -19.72 15.49
N LEU A 199 6.65 -19.26 14.90
CA LEU A 199 7.73 -18.60 15.64
C LEU A 199 7.23 -17.34 16.36
N ARG A 200 6.42 -16.50 15.71
CA ARG A 200 5.80 -15.33 16.33
C ARG A 200 4.97 -15.72 17.56
N ASN A 201 4.12 -16.71 17.41
CA ASN A 201 3.21 -17.14 18.47
C ASN A 201 3.95 -17.81 19.65
N GLU A 202 4.97 -18.63 19.37
CA GLU A 202 5.84 -19.24 20.40
C GLU A 202 6.59 -18.20 21.23
N ARG A 203 6.93 -17.05 20.62
CA ARG A 203 7.52 -15.91 21.33
C ARG A 203 6.50 -15.06 22.10
N GLY A 204 5.20 -15.40 22.06
CA GLY A 204 4.13 -14.61 22.65
C GLY A 204 3.95 -13.22 22.06
N GLN A 205 4.49 -12.99 20.85
CA GLN A 205 4.42 -11.70 20.17
C GLN A 205 3.07 -11.52 19.46
N LYS A 206 2.50 -10.33 19.55
CA LYS A 206 1.30 -9.93 18.79
C LYS A 206 1.66 -9.27 17.46
N ASN A 207 2.84 -8.72 17.36
CA ASN A 207 3.39 -8.12 16.15
C ASN A 207 4.50 -9.00 15.57
N PRO A 208 4.71 -8.95 14.26
CA PRO A 208 3.89 -8.20 13.31
C PRO A 208 2.49 -8.80 13.14
N PHE A 209 1.51 -7.92 12.90
CA PHE A 209 0.17 -8.31 12.45
C PHE A 209 0.30 -8.96 11.07
N VAL A 210 -0.15 -10.19 10.95
CA VAL A 210 0.03 -11.00 9.74
C VAL A 210 -1.20 -10.88 8.84
N VAL A 211 -0.97 -10.35 7.65
CA VAL A 211 -1.98 -10.28 6.59
C VAL A 211 -1.58 -11.22 5.47
N VAL A 212 -2.55 -11.93 4.90
CA VAL A 212 -2.37 -12.65 3.64
C VAL A 212 -3.31 -12.05 2.61
N SER A 213 -2.76 -11.62 1.48
CA SER A 213 -3.52 -10.96 0.42
C SER A 213 -3.48 -11.73 -0.90
N CYS A 214 -4.61 -11.69 -1.61
CA CYS A 214 -4.77 -12.27 -2.94
C CYS A 214 -5.32 -11.23 -3.91
N VAL A 215 -4.68 -11.10 -5.05
CA VAL A 215 -5.18 -10.35 -6.21
C VAL A 215 -5.97 -11.31 -7.10
N LEU A 216 -7.26 -11.06 -7.30
CA LEU A 216 -8.12 -11.90 -8.12
C LEU A 216 -7.92 -11.59 -9.61
N THR A 217 -7.04 -12.34 -10.25
CA THR A 217 -6.91 -12.37 -11.71
C THR A 217 -8.00 -13.25 -12.34
N LYS A 218 -8.11 -13.28 -13.65
CA LYS A 218 -9.02 -14.24 -14.33
C LYS A 218 -8.75 -15.69 -13.94
N GLU A 219 -7.48 -16.03 -13.77
CA GLU A 219 -7.05 -17.39 -13.40
C GLU A 219 -7.48 -17.78 -11.98
N SER A 220 -7.56 -16.81 -11.06
CA SER A 220 -7.85 -17.06 -9.64
C SER A 220 -9.30 -16.74 -9.22
N LEU A 221 -10.19 -16.36 -10.15
CA LEU A 221 -11.58 -16.04 -9.79
C LEU A 221 -12.30 -17.18 -9.06
N ASN A 222 -12.10 -18.41 -9.51
CA ASN A 222 -12.71 -19.59 -8.90
C ASN A 222 -11.89 -20.13 -7.72
N ASP A 223 -10.73 -19.55 -7.45
CA ASP A 223 -9.80 -20.00 -6.42
C ASP A 223 -9.89 -19.16 -5.12
N GLU A 224 -10.79 -18.17 -5.08
CA GLU A 224 -11.01 -17.34 -3.89
C GLU A 224 -11.46 -18.16 -2.67
N VAL A 225 -12.38 -19.11 -2.87
CA VAL A 225 -12.87 -19.97 -1.77
C VAL A 225 -11.77 -20.88 -1.24
N PRO A 226 -11.03 -21.64 -2.07
CA PRO A 226 -9.83 -22.36 -1.63
C PRO A 226 -8.81 -21.48 -0.89
N PHE A 227 -8.52 -20.29 -1.40
CA PHE A 227 -7.61 -19.33 -0.77
C PHE A 227 -8.08 -18.93 0.65
N ARG A 228 -9.35 -18.58 0.81
CA ARG A 228 -9.91 -18.24 2.13
C ARG A 228 -9.88 -19.42 3.08
N ASN A 229 -10.21 -20.62 2.61
CA ASN A 229 -10.17 -21.84 3.43
C ASN A 229 -8.75 -22.16 3.88
N LEU A 230 -7.75 -21.93 3.03
CA LEU A 230 -6.35 -22.18 3.34
C LEU A 230 -5.86 -21.32 4.53
N TRP A 231 -6.28 -20.04 4.58
CA TRP A 231 -5.75 -19.07 5.55
C TRP A 231 -6.72 -18.73 6.69
N ASN A 232 -7.98 -19.15 6.62
CA ASN A 232 -8.97 -18.84 7.65
C ASN A 232 -8.53 -19.36 9.01
N ASN A 233 -8.64 -18.54 10.05
CA ASN A 233 -8.19 -18.80 11.43
C ASN A 233 -6.69 -19.11 11.60
N ARG A 234 -5.87 -18.87 10.58
CA ARG A 234 -4.42 -19.07 10.64
C ARG A 234 -3.63 -17.76 10.65
N VAL A 235 -4.23 -16.72 10.12
CA VAL A 235 -3.64 -15.37 10.00
C VAL A 235 -4.53 -14.33 10.67
N ASP A 236 -3.98 -13.17 10.96
CA ASP A 236 -4.73 -12.12 11.63
C ASP A 236 -5.74 -11.47 10.68
N GLN A 237 -5.44 -11.43 9.36
CA GLN A 237 -6.36 -10.90 8.35
C GLN A 237 -6.15 -11.52 6.97
N ILE A 238 -7.26 -11.78 6.27
CA ILE A 238 -7.29 -12.14 4.86
C ILE A 238 -7.80 -10.95 4.06
N VAL A 239 -7.10 -10.60 2.97
CA VAL A 239 -7.47 -9.51 2.08
C VAL A 239 -7.57 -10.05 0.66
N VAL A 240 -8.70 -9.81 0.00
CA VAL A 240 -8.87 -10.13 -1.42
C VAL A 240 -9.12 -8.82 -2.15
N VAL A 241 -8.31 -8.55 -3.16
CA VAL A 241 -8.34 -7.32 -3.93
C VAL A 241 -8.54 -7.61 -5.42
N LYS A 242 -9.14 -6.66 -6.11
CA LYS A 242 -9.20 -6.68 -7.56
C LYS A 242 -7.86 -6.24 -8.14
N PRO A 243 -7.43 -6.79 -9.27
CA PRO A 243 -6.20 -6.36 -9.92
C PRO A 243 -6.32 -4.94 -10.45
N HIS A 244 -5.17 -4.29 -10.56
CA HIS A 244 -5.03 -3.01 -11.27
C HIS A 244 -4.41 -3.27 -12.64
N ASP A 245 -4.77 -2.42 -13.61
CA ASP A 245 -4.19 -2.47 -14.95
C ASP A 245 -2.80 -1.83 -15.03
N TRP A 246 -2.32 -1.27 -13.92
CA TRP A 246 -1.04 -0.56 -13.83
C TRP A 246 -0.89 0.48 -14.96
N VAL A 247 -1.89 1.35 -15.05
CA VAL A 247 -1.91 2.44 -16.04
C VAL A 247 -1.94 1.92 -17.48
N GLY A 248 -2.67 0.83 -17.70
CA GLY A 248 -2.82 0.20 -19.02
C GLY A 248 -1.70 -0.78 -19.39
N ASN A 249 -0.80 -1.11 -18.45
CA ASN A 249 0.33 -2.00 -18.72
C ASN A 249 -0.03 -3.50 -18.62
N ILE A 250 -1.09 -3.84 -17.90
CA ILE A 250 -1.58 -5.22 -17.76
C ILE A 250 -2.84 -5.39 -18.60
N GLY A 251 -2.81 -6.36 -19.51
CA GLY A 251 -3.89 -6.61 -20.44
C GLY A 251 -5.16 -7.19 -19.81
N SER A 252 -6.25 -7.06 -20.55
CA SER A 252 -7.56 -7.58 -20.16
C SER A 252 -7.64 -9.11 -20.12
N ASP A 253 -6.66 -9.78 -20.67
CA ASP A 253 -6.49 -11.24 -20.62
C ASP A 253 -6.07 -11.71 -19.21
N VAL A 254 -5.35 -10.90 -18.46
CA VAL A 254 -4.91 -11.17 -17.09
C VAL A 254 -5.92 -10.68 -16.05
N ILE A 255 -6.45 -9.48 -16.26
CA ILE A 255 -7.39 -8.85 -15.31
C ILE A 255 -8.83 -9.00 -15.78
N ASN A 256 -9.74 -9.29 -14.86
CA ASN A 256 -11.18 -9.30 -15.17
C ASN A 256 -11.72 -7.87 -15.16
N ILE A 257 -11.82 -7.28 -16.35
CA ILE A 257 -12.28 -5.90 -16.50
C ILE A 257 -13.81 -5.87 -16.52
N GLY A 258 -14.43 -6.10 -15.38
CA GLY A 258 -15.78 -5.62 -15.12
C GLY A 258 -15.76 -4.25 -14.44
N GLN A 259 -14.65 -3.51 -14.54
CA GLN A 259 -14.45 -2.25 -13.81
C GLN A 259 -14.76 -1.09 -14.76
N THR A 260 -15.82 -0.36 -14.46
CA THR A 260 -16.01 0.97 -15.00
C THR A 260 -14.88 1.86 -14.52
N ARG A 261 -14.21 2.55 -15.44
CA ARG A 261 -13.25 3.62 -15.11
C ARG A 261 -13.95 4.66 -14.25
N TYR A 262 -13.69 4.65 -12.98
CA TYR A 262 -14.08 5.74 -12.09
C TYR A 262 -12.84 6.58 -11.84
N SER A 263 -12.74 7.68 -12.53
CA SER A 263 -11.79 8.73 -12.16
C SER A 263 -12.12 9.22 -10.76
N ALA A 264 -11.34 8.74 -9.77
CA ALA A 264 -11.48 9.11 -8.38
C ALA A 264 -10.76 10.41 -8.11
N PHE A 265 -11.48 11.49 -8.09
CA PHE A 265 -10.93 12.80 -7.73
C PHE A 265 -11.50 13.30 -6.43
N PRO A 266 -10.66 13.86 -5.60
CA PRO A 266 -9.19 13.76 -5.56
C PRO A 266 -8.74 12.35 -5.19
N CYS A 267 -7.64 11.89 -5.78
CA CYS A 267 -7.05 10.60 -5.45
C CYS A 267 -6.30 10.69 -4.12
N ARG A 268 -6.62 9.83 -3.16
CA ARG A 268 -5.96 9.83 -1.85
C ARG A 268 -4.45 9.51 -1.92
N LEU A 269 -4.02 8.77 -2.96
CA LEU A 269 -2.61 8.38 -3.12
C LEU A 269 -1.69 9.56 -3.42
N ILE A 270 -2.22 10.74 -3.80
CA ILE A 270 -1.41 11.95 -3.92
C ILE A 270 -0.80 12.43 -2.60
N LEU A 271 -1.29 11.90 -1.47
CA LEU A 271 -0.74 12.13 -0.13
C LEU A 271 0.13 10.97 0.36
N HIS A 272 0.40 9.98 -0.49
CA HIS A 272 1.25 8.83 -0.20
C HIS A 272 2.41 8.78 -1.20
N PRO A 273 3.41 9.68 -1.05
CA PRO A 273 4.56 9.72 -1.93
C PRO A 273 5.31 8.40 -1.91
N PHE A 274 5.86 8.04 -3.07
CA PHE A 274 6.67 6.86 -3.26
C PHE A 274 8.14 7.28 -3.45
N ILE A 275 9.03 6.74 -2.64
CA ILE A 275 10.47 6.99 -2.70
C ILE A 275 11.12 5.78 -3.33
N ASN A 276 11.68 5.95 -4.51
CA ASN A 276 12.40 4.91 -5.24
C ASN A 276 13.71 4.55 -4.54
N TRP A 277 14.28 3.39 -4.85
CA TRP A 277 15.52 2.88 -4.24
C TRP A 277 16.73 3.83 -4.38
N ASP A 278 16.72 4.72 -5.35
CA ASP A 278 17.77 5.73 -5.62
C ASP A 278 17.50 7.10 -4.96
N GLY A 279 16.39 7.22 -4.21
CA GLY A 279 16.01 8.45 -3.50
C GLY A 279 15.17 9.42 -4.32
N ILE A 280 14.78 9.07 -5.53
CA ILE A 280 13.86 9.88 -6.33
C ILE A 280 12.43 9.75 -5.77
N ILE A 281 11.75 10.88 -5.60
CA ILE A 281 10.33 10.88 -5.20
C ILE A 281 9.43 10.82 -6.42
N SER A 282 8.67 9.73 -6.53
CA SER A 282 7.58 9.53 -7.49
C SER A 282 6.22 9.79 -6.86
N LEU A 283 5.18 9.83 -7.68
CA LEU A 283 3.83 10.17 -7.27
C LEU A 283 3.24 9.21 -6.23
N CYS A 284 3.20 7.92 -6.55
CA CYS A 284 2.55 6.90 -5.73
C CYS A 284 3.01 5.51 -6.15
N CYS A 285 2.53 4.48 -5.43
CA CYS A 285 2.85 3.08 -5.71
C CYS A 285 2.32 2.52 -7.05
N HIS A 286 1.65 3.30 -7.89
CA HIS A 286 1.30 2.94 -9.27
C HIS A 286 2.27 3.52 -10.31
N ASP A 287 3.16 4.41 -9.89
CA ASP A 287 4.21 4.97 -10.73
C ASP A 287 5.42 4.02 -10.82
N TYR A 288 5.17 2.85 -11.40
CA TYR A 288 6.12 1.73 -11.38
C TYR A 288 7.43 2.00 -12.11
N ASN A 289 7.42 2.91 -13.05
CA ASN A 289 8.58 3.18 -13.91
C ASN A 289 9.14 4.61 -13.77
N GLU A 290 8.77 5.31 -12.67
CA GLU A 290 9.23 6.67 -12.39
C GLU A 290 8.83 7.67 -13.51
N PHE A 291 7.60 7.54 -14.01
CA PHE A 291 7.06 8.49 -15.00
C PHE A 291 6.95 9.91 -14.44
N THR A 292 6.87 10.04 -13.11
CA THR A 292 6.95 11.31 -12.42
C THR A 292 8.22 11.36 -11.56
N ASN A 293 8.84 12.53 -11.54
CA ASN A 293 10.00 12.81 -10.69
C ASN A 293 9.80 14.18 -10.05
N PHE A 294 9.59 14.20 -8.73
CA PHE A 294 9.36 15.45 -8.00
C PHE A 294 10.62 16.02 -7.37
N GLY A 295 11.67 15.22 -7.22
CA GLY A 295 12.96 15.61 -6.68
C GLY A 295 13.79 14.43 -6.22
N ASP A 296 15.02 14.74 -5.79
CA ASP A 296 16.07 13.79 -5.45
C ASP A 296 16.51 14.00 -3.98
N LEU A 297 16.20 13.02 -3.13
CA LEU A 297 16.53 13.06 -1.70
C LEU A 297 18.03 12.98 -1.42
N ASN A 298 18.86 12.64 -2.41
CA ASN A 298 20.31 12.79 -2.27
C ASN A 298 20.74 14.25 -2.23
N LYS A 299 19.93 15.18 -2.77
CA LYS A 299 20.26 16.61 -2.99
C LYS A 299 19.42 17.56 -2.15
N GLN A 300 18.20 17.17 -1.80
CA GLN A 300 17.21 18.03 -1.14
C GLN A 300 16.58 17.30 0.04
N SER A 301 16.02 18.05 0.99
CA SER A 301 15.20 17.44 2.04
C SER A 301 13.84 16.99 1.52
N PHE A 302 13.21 16.06 2.21
CA PHE A 302 11.86 15.61 1.85
C PHE A 302 10.87 16.78 1.81
N MET A 303 10.92 17.68 2.80
CA MET A 303 9.98 18.79 2.89
C MET A 303 10.21 19.86 1.82
N ASP A 304 11.44 20.07 1.37
CA ASP A 304 11.72 20.97 0.23
C ASP A 304 11.08 20.44 -1.05
N ILE A 305 11.22 19.14 -1.31
CA ILE A 305 10.61 18.49 -2.47
C ILE A 305 9.08 18.52 -2.35
N TRP A 306 8.54 18.14 -1.20
CA TRP A 306 7.09 18.09 -0.94
C TRP A 306 6.44 19.47 -1.13
N ASN A 307 7.12 20.52 -0.71
CA ASN A 307 6.66 21.90 -0.79
C ASN A 307 7.06 22.62 -2.08
N SER A 308 7.81 21.98 -2.98
CA SER A 308 8.16 22.54 -4.27
C SER A 308 6.92 22.90 -5.08
N GLU A 309 7.02 23.97 -5.89
CA GLU A 309 5.94 24.39 -6.78
C GLU A 309 5.50 23.26 -7.73
N LYS A 310 6.46 22.48 -8.25
CA LYS A 310 6.19 21.33 -9.10
C LYS A 310 5.24 20.33 -8.43
N TYR A 311 5.53 19.92 -7.18
CA TYR A 311 4.74 18.91 -6.48
C TYR A 311 3.42 19.49 -5.94
N LYS A 312 3.41 20.73 -5.47
CA LYS A 312 2.18 21.43 -5.05
C LYS A 312 1.20 21.55 -6.22
N ASN A 313 1.66 22.04 -7.37
CA ASN A 313 0.85 22.20 -8.56
C ASN A 313 0.29 20.86 -9.04
N PHE A 314 1.09 19.79 -8.98
CA PHE A 314 0.60 18.45 -9.33
C PHE A 314 -0.55 18.00 -8.40
N ARG A 315 -0.38 18.15 -7.07
CA ARG A 315 -1.44 17.81 -6.11
C ARG A 315 -2.69 18.66 -6.33
N GLN A 316 -2.53 19.97 -6.56
CA GLN A 316 -3.66 20.86 -6.81
C GLN A 316 -4.42 20.49 -8.09
N ARG A 317 -3.71 20.20 -9.16
CA ARG A 317 -4.33 19.75 -10.42
C ARG A 317 -5.11 18.46 -10.25
N ASN A 318 -4.61 17.49 -9.48
CA ASN A 318 -5.33 16.29 -9.16
C ASN A 318 -6.62 16.59 -8.35
N VAL A 319 -6.53 17.52 -7.40
CA VAL A 319 -7.67 18.00 -6.62
C VAL A 319 -8.71 18.66 -7.52
N ASP A 320 -8.30 19.44 -8.50
CA ASP A 320 -9.18 20.17 -9.44
C ASP A 320 -9.75 19.24 -10.54
N GLY A 321 -9.33 17.97 -10.57
CA GLY A 321 -9.74 17.01 -11.60
C GLY A 321 -9.05 17.25 -12.94
N ASN A 322 -8.02 18.10 -12.99
CA ASN A 322 -7.22 18.37 -14.18
C ASN A 322 -6.03 17.40 -14.21
N LEU A 323 -6.29 16.20 -14.69
CA LEU A 323 -5.31 15.12 -14.69
C LEU A 323 -4.49 15.12 -15.95
N ASP A 324 -3.22 14.89 -15.75
CA ASP A 324 -2.27 14.55 -16.78
C ASP A 324 -1.45 13.34 -16.41
N SER A 325 -0.53 12.96 -17.29
CA SER A 325 0.39 11.87 -17.05
C SER A 325 -0.34 10.56 -16.70
N ILE A 326 0.23 9.77 -15.82
CA ILE A 326 -0.30 8.46 -15.40
C ILE A 326 -1.67 8.53 -14.72
N CYS A 327 -2.02 9.69 -14.15
CA CYS A 327 -3.32 9.84 -13.48
C CYS A 327 -4.49 9.88 -14.47
N ALA A 328 -4.27 10.33 -15.70
CA ALA A 328 -5.33 10.44 -16.72
C ALA A 328 -5.85 9.07 -17.18
N THR A 329 -5.01 8.05 -17.14
CA THR A 329 -5.33 6.68 -17.54
C THR A 329 -5.46 5.71 -16.35
N CYS A 330 -5.18 6.17 -15.13
CA CYS A 330 -5.21 5.34 -13.93
C CYS A 330 -6.62 4.89 -13.56
N GLU A 331 -6.79 3.60 -13.30
CA GLU A 331 -8.07 2.96 -12.96
C GLU A 331 -8.24 2.68 -11.45
N VAL A 332 -7.47 3.36 -10.57
CA VAL A 332 -7.62 3.19 -9.13
C VAL A 332 -9.05 3.54 -8.71
N PRO A 333 -9.87 2.57 -8.29
CA PRO A 333 -11.28 2.82 -8.00
C PRO A 333 -11.46 3.70 -6.77
N ILE A 334 -12.41 4.62 -6.85
CA ILE A 334 -12.90 5.48 -5.73
C ILE A 334 -13.28 4.64 -4.50
N THR A 335 -13.74 3.42 -4.73
CA THR A 335 -14.26 2.50 -3.72
C THR A 335 -13.21 1.66 -3.01
N GLN A 336 -11.91 1.86 -3.25
CA GLN A 336 -10.95 1.41 -2.26
C GLN A 336 -11.29 2.18 -0.97
N SER A 337 -12.08 1.50 -0.15
CA SER A 337 -12.62 2.02 1.10
C SER A 337 -11.54 2.83 1.84
N SER A 338 -11.95 3.89 2.52
CA SER A 338 -11.13 4.70 3.42
C SER A 338 -10.42 3.89 4.53
N LYS A 339 -10.60 2.57 4.54
CA LYS A 339 -9.87 1.62 5.38
C LYS A 339 -8.61 1.18 4.65
N HIS A 340 -7.50 1.45 5.27
CA HIS A 340 -6.30 0.71 4.93
C HIS A 340 -6.63 -0.78 5.16
N TRP A 341 -6.41 -1.64 4.16
CA TRP A 341 -6.74 -3.06 4.21
C TRP A 341 -5.99 -3.83 5.32
N TRP A 342 -4.96 -3.23 5.94
CA TRP A 342 -4.23 -3.76 7.11
C TRP A 342 -4.76 -3.25 8.46
N GLU A 343 -5.80 -2.41 8.49
CA GLU A 343 -6.40 -2.01 9.75
C GLU A 343 -7.38 -3.08 10.22
N PRO A 344 -7.29 -3.54 11.48
CA PRO A 344 -8.23 -4.50 12.03
C PRO A 344 -9.66 -3.96 11.91
N VAL A 345 -10.57 -4.87 11.53
CA VAL A 345 -12.01 -4.61 11.37
C VAL A 345 -12.64 -4.30 12.73
#